data_5cfdbd5b9120e06abafe3b2eb1c7800a
#
_entry.id   5cfdbd5b9120e06abafe3b2eb1c7800a
#
_cell.length_a   1.000
_cell.length_b   1.000
_cell.length_c   1.000
_cell.angle_alpha   90.00
_cell.angle_beta   90.00
_cell.angle_gamma   90.00
#
_symmetry.space_group_name_H-M   'P 1'
#
loop_
_entity.id
_entity.type
_entity.pdbx_description
1 polymer ?
#
loop_
_entity_poly.entity_id
_entity_poly.type
_entity_poly.pdbx_seq_one_letter_code
_entity_poly.pdbx_strand_id
1 'polypeptide(L)'
;IWDQEFQQRVDKHKERRGEQWTNIEEEKHLSKLYIYNKVAVIDCLTLWCTNFFFSAANDESHQPDINETLKEIEEEFDKFTDQDATFIFVTNEIGSGGVSGNAVQRRFTDLLGWFNQYVAAKADDVYLTVSGIPVKIK
;
A
#
# COMPACT_ATOMS: atom_id res chain seq x y z
N ILE A 1 8.49 -13.95 -3.05
CA ILE A 1 8.43 -15.38 -3.33
C ILE A 1 7.01 -15.74 -3.73
N TRP A 2 6.86 -16.14 -4.96
CA TRP A 2 5.58 -16.55 -5.51
C TRP A 2 5.46 -18.06 -5.36
N ASP A 3 4.72 -18.52 -4.37
CA ASP A 3 4.47 -19.94 -4.15
C ASP A 3 3.01 -20.31 -4.46
N GLN A 4 2.72 -21.61 -4.45
CA GLN A 4 1.39 -22.14 -4.78
C GLN A 4 0.32 -21.69 -3.76
N GLU A 5 0.65 -21.59 -2.51
CA GLU A 5 -0.25 -21.12 -1.46
C GLU A 5 -0.61 -19.66 -1.68
N PHE A 6 0.38 -18.83 -2.00
CA PHE A 6 0.15 -17.43 -2.32
C PHE A 6 -0.73 -17.28 -3.56
N GLN A 7 -0.48 -18.08 -4.60
CA GLN A 7 -1.30 -18.07 -5.81
C GLN A 7 -2.75 -18.42 -5.52
N GLN A 8 -3.01 -19.41 -4.66
CA GLN A 8 -4.37 -19.78 -4.26
C GLN A 8 -5.08 -18.64 -3.53
N ARG A 9 -4.37 -17.89 -2.69
CA ARG A 9 -4.93 -16.71 -2.01
C ARG A 9 -5.30 -15.61 -3.01
N VAL A 10 -4.45 -15.37 -3.98
CA VAL A 10 -4.69 -14.39 -5.05
C VAL A 10 -5.93 -14.79 -5.86
N ASP A 11 -6.03 -16.06 -6.25
CA ASP A 11 -7.15 -16.58 -7.03
C ASP A 11 -8.48 -16.43 -6.28
N LYS A 12 -8.51 -16.78 -4.98
CA LYS A 12 -9.70 -16.59 -4.14
C LYS A 12 -10.08 -15.11 -4.02
N HIS A 13 -9.10 -14.24 -3.94
CA HIS A 13 -9.33 -12.79 -3.86
C HIS A 13 -9.95 -12.26 -5.15
N LYS A 14 -9.47 -12.71 -6.29
CA LYS A 14 -10.03 -12.35 -7.61
C LYS A 14 -11.47 -12.86 -7.79
N GLU A 15 -11.75 -14.08 -7.36
CA GLU A 15 -13.10 -14.67 -7.42
C GLU A 15 -14.13 -13.88 -6.62
N ARG A 16 -13.74 -13.31 -5.47
CA ARG A 16 -14.62 -12.52 -4.61
C ARG A 16 -15.00 -11.16 -5.18
N ARG A 17 -14.23 -10.62 -6.12
CA ARG A 17 -14.44 -9.25 -6.62
C ARG A 17 -15.68 -9.10 -7.50
N GLY A 18 -16.11 -10.16 -8.18
CA GLY A 18 -17.28 -10.11 -9.06
C GLY A 18 -17.07 -9.25 -10.32
N GLU A 19 -18.09 -9.22 -11.18
CA GLU A 19 -18.01 -8.55 -12.49
C GLU A 19 -18.14 -7.04 -12.45
N GLN A 20 -18.66 -6.48 -11.35
CA GLN A 20 -18.84 -5.04 -11.19
C GLN A 20 -17.52 -4.27 -11.00
N TRP A 21 -16.44 -4.98 -10.76
CA TRP A 21 -15.12 -4.39 -10.56
C TRP A 21 -14.28 -4.44 -11.83
N THR A 22 -13.68 -3.31 -12.18
CA THR A 22 -12.60 -3.28 -13.17
C THR A 22 -11.29 -3.47 -12.41
N ASN A 23 -10.54 -4.51 -12.74
CA ASN A 23 -9.27 -4.81 -12.09
C ASN A 23 -8.14 -4.19 -12.88
N ILE A 24 -7.30 -3.40 -12.17
CA ILE A 24 -6.11 -2.77 -12.75
C ILE A 24 -4.92 -3.24 -11.92
N GLU A 25 -3.88 -3.68 -12.60
CA GLU A 25 -2.61 -4.06 -11.98
C GLU A 25 -1.56 -3.01 -12.32
N GLU A 26 -1.17 -2.20 -11.35
CA GLU A 26 -0.10 -1.22 -11.46
C GLU A 26 0.77 -1.33 -10.22
N GLU A 27 2.07 -1.53 -10.41
CA GLU A 27 2.99 -1.80 -9.31
C GLU A 27 3.42 -0.53 -8.56
N LYS A 28 3.72 0.55 -9.28
CA LYS A 28 4.33 1.76 -8.69
C LYS A 28 3.64 3.06 -9.08
N HIS A 29 3.35 3.23 -10.35
CA HIS A 29 2.97 4.52 -10.92
C HIS A 29 1.45 4.70 -10.98
N LEU A 30 0.80 4.65 -9.82
CA LEU A 30 -0.65 4.84 -9.72
C LEU A 30 -1.10 6.20 -10.25
N SER A 31 -0.23 7.21 -10.22
CA SER A 31 -0.53 8.55 -10.74
C SER A 31 -0.81 8.58 -12.24
N LYS A 32 -0.44 7.53 -12.98
CA LYS A 32 -0.78 7.37 -14.39
C LYS A 32 -2.22 6.94 -14.63
N LEU A 33 -2.90 6.46 -13.59
CA LEU A 33 -4.26 5.96 -13.70
C LEU A 33 -5.25 7.12 -13.60
N TYR A 34 -6.19 7.14 -14.55
CA TYR A 34 -7.25 8.13 -14.60
C TYR A 34 -8.55 7.52 -14.09
N ILE A 35 -8.98 7.95 -12.90
CA ILE A 35 -10.17 7.41 -12.22
C ILE A 35 -11.17 8.50 -11.84
N TYR A 36 -11.22 9.54 -12.64
CA TYR A 36 -12.08 10.71 -12.42
C TYR A 36 -13.55 10.33 -12.26
N ASN A 37 -14.21 10.85 -11.23
CA ASN A 37 -15.61 10.58 -10.86
C ASN A 37 -15.93 9.11 -10.54
N LYS A 38 -14.93 8.31 -10.16
CA LYS A 38 -15.11 6.90 -9.82
C LYS A 38 -14.67 6.62 -8.38
N VAL A 39 -14.94 5.41 -7.93
CA VAL A 39 -14.42 4.88 -6.66
C VAL A 39 -13.30 3.91 -6.97
N ALA A 40 -12.14 4.13 -6.40
CA ALA A 40 -11.00 3.24 -6.52
C ALA A 40 -10.65 2.62 -5.17
N VAL A 41 -10.49 1.30 -5.14
CA VAL A 41 -9.96 0.58 -3.98
C VAL A 41 -8.53 0.18 -4.30
N ILE A 42 -7.60 0.61 -3.46
CA ILE A 42 -6.18 0.30 -3.59
C ILE A 42 -5.84 -0.77 -2.57
N ASP A 43 -5.61 -1.97 -3.05
CA ASP A 43 -5.27 -3.12 -2.22
C ASP A 43 -3.88 -3.63 -2.66
N CYS A 44 -2.82 -3.30 -1.94
CA CYS A 44 -2.82 -2.53 -0.70
C CYS A 44 -1.60 -1.59 -0.65
N LEU A 45 -1.56 -0.69 0.33
CA LEU A 45 -0.41 0.20 0.53
C LEU A 45 0.87 -0.58 0.89
N THR A 46 0.72 -1.70 1.57
CA THR A 46 1.84 -2.57 1.94
C THR A 46 2.58 -3.06 0.70
N LEU A 47 1.85 -3.56 -0.30
CA LEU A 47 2.45 -4.00 -1.56
C LEU A 47 3.02 -2.83 -2.35
N TRP A 48 2.35 -1.70 -2.35
CA TRP A 48 2.83 -0.51 -3.04
C TRP A 48 4.17 -0.04 -2.45
N CYS A 49 4.27 0.04 -1.12
CA CYS A 49 5.53 0.34 -0.43
C CYS A 49 6.61 -0.72 -0.73
N THR A 50 6.24 -2.00 -0.78
CA THR A 50 7.15 -3.09 -1.11
C THR A 50 7.79 -2.87 -2.49
N ASN A 51 7.00 -2.47 -3.47
CA ASN A 51 7.49 -2.27 -4.83
C ASN A 51 8.50 -1.12 -4.91
N PHE A 52 8.28 -0.04 -4.17
CA PHE A 52 9.23 1.07 -4.09
C PHE A 52 10.49 0.68 -3.31
N PHE A 53 10.33 0.03 -2.16
CA PHE A 53 11.43 -0.34 -1.28
C PHE A 53 12.41 -1.29 -1.97
N PHE A 54 11.90 -2.36 -2.60
CA PHE A 54 12.75 -3.36 -3.23
C PHE A 54 13.29 -2.93 -4.59
N SER A 55 12.59 -2.10 -5.34
CA SER A 55 13.14 -1.57 -6.60
C SER A 55 14.33 -0.63 -6.34
N ALA A 56 14.30 0.12 -5.26
CA ALA A 56 15.42 0.97 -4.84
C ALA A 56 16.62 0.14 -4.32
N ALA A 57 16.38 -1.07 -3.81
CA ALA A 57 17.39 -1.96 -3.26
C ALA A 57 18.11 -2.82 -4.31
N ASN A 58 17.71 -2.78 -5.58
CA ASN A 58 18.28 -3.60 -6.64
C ASN A 58 19.68 -3.14 -7.08
N ASP A 59 20.15 -2.01 -6.61
CA ASP A 59 21.53 -1.58 -6.79
C ASP A 59 22.34 -1.99 -5.56
N GLU A 60 23.13 -3.05 -5.68
CA GLU A 60 23.96 -3.58 -4.59
C GLU A 60 24.99 -2.57 -4.07
N SER A 61 25.33 -1.55 -4.86
CA SER A 61 26.26 -0.50 -4.47
C SER A 61 25.62 0.63 -3.67
N HIS A 62 24.29 0.67 -3.59
CA HIS A 62 23.55 1.77 -2.98
C HIS A 62 22.48 1.26 -2.04
N GLN A 63 22.65 1.48 -0.73
CA GLN A 63 21.54 1.27 0.21
C GLN A 63 20.55 2.43 0.04
N PRO A 64 19.28 2.14 -0.29
CA PRO A 64 18.30 3.20 -0.47
C PRO A 64 18.11 3.98 0.84
N ASP A 65 18.12 5.29 0.74
CA ASP A 65 17.73 6.16 1.85
C ASP A 65 16.21 6.02 2.03
N ILE A 66 15.79 5.57 3.21
CA ILE A 66 14.36 5.44 3.54
C ILE A 66 13.63 6.76 3.36
N ASN A 67 14.27 7.88 3.71
CA ASN A 67 13.64 9.20 3.59
C ASN A 67 13.39 9.57 2.13
N GLU A 68 14.31 9.25 1.23
CA GLU A 68 14.11 9.46 -0.21
C GLU A 68 13.01 8.58 -0.77
N THR A 69 12.97 7.31 -0.38
CA THR A 69 11.93 6.37 -0.79
C THR A 69 10.56 6.82 -0.29
N LEU A 70 10.48 7.23 0.97
CA LEU A 70 9.24 7.75 1.57
C LEU A 70 8.74 8.97 0.79
N LYS A 71 9.62 9.91 0.49
CA LYS A 71 9.29 11.12 -0.26
C LYS A 71 8.76 10.78 -1.65
N GLU A 72 9.38 9.82 -2.32
CA GLU A 72 8.97 9.37 -3.65
C GLU A 72 7.54 8.77 -3.61
N ILE A 73 7.24 7.94 -2.62
CA ILE A 73 5.91 7.35 -2.46
C ILE A 73 4.88 8.44 -2.11
N GLU A 74 5.22 9.36 -1.24
CA GLU A 74 4.33 10.46 -0.85
C GLU A 74 3.99 11.34 -2.05
N GLU A 75 4.96 11.66 -2.90
CA GLU A 75 4.74 12.42 -4.13
C GLU A 75 3.82 11.67 -5.09
N GLU A 76 4.03 10.38 -5.25
CA GLU A 76 3.18 9.52 -6.09
C GLU A 76 1.76 9.46 -5.57
N PHE A 77 1.60 9.31 -4.25
CA PHE A 77 0.30 9.34 -3.60
C PHE A 77 -0.43 10.68 -3.84
N ASP A 78 0.27 11.78 -3.68
CA ASP A 78 -0.31 13.12 -3.85
C ASP A 78 -0.79 13.33 -5.29
N LYS A 79 0.01 12.91 -6.27
CA LYS A 79 -0.38 12.99 -7.68
C LYS A 79 -1.58 12.11 -8.00
N PHE A 80 -1.59 10.89 -7.46
CA PHE A 80 -2.68 9.94 -7.71
C PHE A 80 -4.00 10.44 -7.12
N THR A 81 -3.96 10.99 -5.91
CA THR A 81 -5.17 11.47 -5.22
C THR A 81 -5.59 12.88 -5.64
N ASP A 82 -4.82 13.56 -6.48
CA ASP A 82 -5.16 14.86 -7.05
C ASP A 82 -6.12 14.70 -8.24
N GLN A 83 -7.22 14.02 -8.02
CA GLN A 83 -8.31 13.82 -8.97
C GLN A 83 -9.62 13.84 -8.20
N ASP A 84 -10.68 14.27 -8.86
CA ASP A 84 -12.02 14.24 -8.29
C ASP A 84 -12.58 12.82 -8.33
N ALA A 85 -12.22 12.04 -7.34
CA ALA A 85 -12.59 10.63 -7.18
C ALA A 85 -12.64 10.27 -5.70
N THR A 86 -13.23 9.11 -5.39
CA THR A 86 -13.23 8.54 -4.05
C THR A 86 -12.18 7.44 -3.97
N PHE A 87 -11.29 7.55 -3.02
CA PHE A 87 -10.20 6.59 -2.82
C PHE A 87 -10.41 5.82 -1.52
N ILE A 88 -10.28 4.50 -1.59
CA ILE A 88 -10.29 3.62 -0.42
C ILE A 88 -8.96 2.88 -0.42
N PHE A 89 -8.13 3.17 0.58
CA PHE A 89 -6.81 2.54 0.71
C PHE A 89 -6.85 1.47 1.78
N VAL A 90 -6.43 0.26 1.40
CA VAL A 90 -6.26 -0.86 2.33
C VAL A 90 -4.79 -0.94 2.73
N THR A 91 -4.52 -1.07 4.00
CA THR A 91 -3.16 -1.18 4.51
C THR A 91 -3.09 -2.12 5.72
N ASN A 92 -1.89 -2.38 6.20
CA ASN A 92 -1.64 -3.22 7.36
C ASN A 92 -0.88 -2.44 8.43
N GLU A 93 -1.26 -2.64 9.68
CA GLU A 93 -0.56 -2.10 10.85
C GLU A 93 0.48 -3.12 11.33
N ILE A 94 1.55 -3.30 10.55
CA ILE A 94 2.55 -4.35 10.83
C ILE A 94 3.41 -4.06 12.06
N GLY A 95 3.50 -2.79 12.48
CA GLY A 95 4.19 -2.41 13.70
C GLY A 95 3.60 -3.05 14.97
N SER A 96 2.33 -3.41 14.94
CA SER A 96 1.66 -4.10 16.05
C SER A 96 2.19 -5.52 16.28
N GLY A 97 2.88 -6.11 15.30
CA GLY A 97 3.46 -7.47 15.38
C GLY A 97 4.79 -7.56 16.11
N GLY A 98 5.29 -6.45 16.67
CA GLY A 98 6.56 -6.40 17.38
C GLY A 98 7.73 -5.96 16.49
N VAL A 99 8.94 -6.07 17.04
CA VAL A 99 10.17 -5.62 16.37
C VAL A 99 10.93 -6.85 15.85
N SER A 100 11.15 -6.87 14.53
CA SER A 100 11.91 -7.94 13.89
C SER A 100 13.40 -7.88 14.23
N GLY A 101 14.04 -9.05 14.33
CA GLY A 101 15.50 -9.15 14.40
C GLY A 101 16.20 -8.85 13.08
N ASN A 102 15.47 -8.83 11.98
CA ASN A 102 16.01 -8.55 10.64
C ASN A 102 16.01 -7.05 10.35
N ALA A 103 17.18 -6.49 10.01
CA ALA A 103 17.35 -5.06 9.77
C ALA A 103 16.55 -4.56 8.55
N VAL A 104 16.48 -5.34 7.49
CA VAL A 104 15.70 -5.00 6.29
C VAL A 104 14.20 -4.92 6.63
N GLN A 105 13.71 -5.89 7.39
CA GLN A 105 12.32 -5.90 7.83
C GLN A 105 12.00 -4.71 8.74
N ARG A 106 12.89 -4.35 9.66
CA ARG A 106 12.70 -3.16 10.50
C ARG A 106 12.63 -1.88 9.68
N ARG A 107 13.50 -1.73 8.68
CA ARG A 107 13.50 -0.56 7.80
C ARG A 107 12.21 -0.48 6.97
N PHE A 108 11.73 -1.61 6.46
CA PHE A 108 10.46 -1.67 5.75
C PHE A 108 9.28 -1.32 6.67
N THR A 109 9.28 -1.84 7.89
CA THR A 109 8.25 -1.53 8.90
C THR A 109 8.20 -0.04 9.20
N ASP A 110 9.35 0.61 9.33
CA ASP A 110 9.44 2.06 9.54
C ASP A 110 8.86 2.82 8.34
N LEU A 111 9.26 2.45 7.13
CA LEU A 111 8.77 3.07 5.91
C LEU A 111 7.25 2.99 5.80
N LEU A 112 6.70 1.79 5.97
CA LEU A 112 5.25 1.60 5.89
C LEU A 112 4.52 2.34 7.01
N GLY A 113 5.06 2.34 8.22
CA GLY A 113 4.48 3.06 9.36
C GLY A 113 4.39 4.56 9.09
N TRP A 114 5.45 5.17 8.60
CA TRP A 114 5.46 6.59 8.26
C TRP A 114 4.52 6.90 7.09
N PHE A 115 4.50 6.06 6.07
CA PHE A 115 3.56 6.25 4.97
C PHE A 115 2.10 6.07 5.39
N ASN A 116 1.81 5.10 6.25
CA ASN A 116 0.47 4.95 6.83
C ASN A 116 0.03 6.22 7.58
N GLN A 117 0.94 6.83 8.34
CA GLN A 117 0.65 8.09 9.02
C GLN A 117 0.35 9.22 8.04
N TYR A 118 1.13 9.30 6.96
CA TYR A 118 0.93 10.30 5.91
C TYR A 118 -0.44 10.17 5.25
N VAL A 119 -0.81 8.96 4.87
CA VAL A 119 -2.12 8.68 4.24
C VAL A 119 -3.25 8.94 5.22
N ALA A 120 -3.13 8.48 6.47
CA ALA A 120 -4.15 8.68 7.49
C ALA A 120 -4.39 10.17 7.79
N ALA A 121 -3.31 10.98 7.80
CA ALA A 121 -3.44 12.42 8.00
C ALA A 121 -4.24 13.11 6.90
N LYS A 122 -4.14 12.62 5.67
CA LYS A 122 -4.88 13.15 4.51
C LYS A 122 -6.26 12.54 4.32
N ALA A 123 -6.52 11.38 4.91
CA ALA A 123 -7.81 10.71 4.80
C ALA A 123 -8.91 11.47 5.54
N ASP A 124 -10.10 11.43 5.00
CA ASP A 124 -11.30 11.97 5.67
C ASP A 124 -11.74 11.05 6.81
N ASP A 125 -11.66 9.74 6.59
CA ASP A 125 -12.04 8.70 7.53
C ASP A 125 -10.98 7.62 7.60
N VAL A 126 -10.72 7.09 8.80
CA VAL A 126 -9.80 5.98 9.01
C VAL A 126 -10.46 4.92 9.89
N TYR A 127 -10.35 3.67 9.47
CA TYR A 127 -10.93 2.53 10.18
C TYR A 127 -9.86 1.50 10.49
N LEU A 128 -9.93 0.93 11.70
CA LEU A 128 -9.17 -0.25 12.07
C LEU A 128 -10.11 -1.45 12.05
N THR A 129 -9.74 -2.51 11.32
CA THR A 129 -10.53 -3.73 11.26
C THR A 129 -9.92 -4.78 12.17
N VAL A 130 -10.70 -5.27 13.13
CA VAL A 130 -10.32 -6.33 14.06
C VAL A 130 -11.36 -7.44 13.95
N SER A 131 -10.92 -8.64 13.60
CA SER A 131 -11.81 -9.81 13.42
C SER A 131 -12.97 -9.52 12.47
N GLY A 132 -12.69 -8.82 11.38
CA GLY A 132 -13.68 -8.45 10.38
C GLY A 132 -14.60 -7.28 10.78
N ILE A 133 -14.43 -6.70 11.98
CA ILE A 133 -15.28 -5.63 12.48
C ILE A 133 -14.54 -4.30 12.35
N PRO A 134 -15.07 -3.33 11.57
CA PRO A 134 -14.44 -2.03 11.43
C PRO A 134 -14.70 -1.14 12.66
N VAL A 135 -13.64 -0.50 13.13
CA VAL A 135 -13.71 0.50 14.20
C VAL A 135 -13.21 1.82 13.63
N LYS A 136 -14.05 2.84 13.68
CA LYS A 136 -13.66 4.17 13.20
C LYS A 136 -12.72 4.82 14.20
N ILE A 137 -11.53 5.21 13.74
CA ILE A 137 -10.51 5.87 14.58
C ILE A 137 -10.26 7.32 14.17
N LYS A 138 -10.77 7.72 13.01
CA LYS A 138 -10.76 9.11 12.57
C LYS A 138 -12.03 9.48 11.86
#